data_b2a8cc88fe497c62c13b857dba415823
#
_entry.id   b2a8cc88fe497c62c13b857dba415823
#
_cell.length_a   1.000
_cell.length_b   1.000
_cell.length_c   1.000
_cell.angle_alpha   90.00
_cell.angle_beta   90.00
_cell.angle_gamma   90.00
#
_symmetry.space_group_name_H-M   'P 1'
#
loop_
_entity.id
_entity.type
_entity.pdbx_description
1 polymer ?
#
loop_
_entity_poly.entity_id
_entity_poly.type
_entity_poly.pdbx_seq_one_letter_code
_entity_poly.pdbx_strand_id
1 'polypeptide(L)'
;MGANLAEVLRRFGPAYLRDHSLSTPQARAWRAIAACRTPALGGQLQRCDRCGQEQRLFRSCRNRHCPQCQHQARDAWRQARLAELLPVPYCHLVFTLPHALNGLAQLHERWVYRTLMQCAAATLSEFAANPRWLGATGAFTLVLHTWTQDLRRHIHVHALMACGGLDEGGHWCAPKRSPSFLFPVHALSKVYRGKFLDALRQATKAGELPRDPACTEAARRQRLKQLLRHGWVVYAKTPLAGPE
;
A
#
# COMPACT_ATOMS: atom_id res chain seq x y z
N MET A 1 20.75 -20.96 3.46
CA MET A 1 19.36 -20.51 3.24
C MET A 1 18.97 -19.63 4.42
N GLY A 2 18.48 -18.40 4.17
CA GLY A 2 18.05 -17.51 5.27
C GLY A 2 16.79 -18.04 5.94
N ALA A 3 16.60 -17.71 7.24
CA ALA A 3 15.42 -18.07 8.01
C ALA A 3 14.15 -17.46 7.37
N ASN A 4 13.10 -18.25 7.19
CA ASN A 4 11.82 -17.77 6.71
C ASN A 4 10.88 -17.41 7.87
N LEU A 5 9.83 -16.62 7.60
CA LEU A 5 8.90 -16.17 8.63
C LEU A 5 8.29 -17.31 9.44
N ALA A 6 7.95 -18.44 8.81
CA ALA A 6 7.38 -19.59 9.51
C ALA A 6 8.36 -20.18 10.53
N GLU A 7 9.66 -20.25 10.21
CA GLU A 7 10.72 -20.66 11.16
C GLU A 7 10.87 -19.69 12.31
N VAL A 8 10.85 -18.38 12.04
CA VAL A 8 10.90 -17.35 13.09
C VAL A 8 9.71 -17.50 14.03
N LEU A 9 8.49 -17.66 13.50
CA LEU A 9 7.28 -17.85 14.31
C LEU A 9 7.34 -19.15 15.14
N ARG A 10 7.87 -20.23 14.61
CA ARG A 10 8.03 -21.50 15.37
C ARG A 10 9.08 -21.38 16.46
N ARG A 11 10.21 -20.75 16.17
CA ARG A 11 11.35 -20.67 17.09
C ARG A 11 11.11 -19.67 18.23
N PHE A 12 10.62 -18.50 17.92
CA PHE A 12 10.48 -17.39 18.88
C PHE A 12 9.03 -17.14 19.33
N GLY A 13 8.07 -17.72 18.62
CA GLY A 13 6.66 -17.53 18.89
C GLY A 13 6.22 -17.90 20.31
N PRO A 14 6.61 -19.05 20.84
CA PRO A 14 6.23 -19.43 22.21
C PRO A 14 6.68 -18.42 23.28
N ALA A 15 7.87 -17.82 23.12
CA ALA A 15 8.33 -16.76 23.99
C ALA A 15 7.52 -15.48 23.84
N TYR A 16 7.28 -15.05 22.60
CA TYR A 16 6.50 -13.85 22.30
C TYR A 16 5.06 -13.93 22.84
N LEU A 17 4.39 -15.08 22.69
CA LEU A 17 3.00 -15.27 23.08
C LEU A 17 2.78 -15.36 24.60
N ARG A 18 3.85 -15.46 25.41
CA ARG A 18 3.75 -15.37 26.88
C ARG A 18 3.39 -13.94 27.31
N ASP A 19 3.94 -12.96 26.63
CA ASP A 19 3.83 -11.55 27.01
C ASP A 19 2.89 -10.75 26.12
N HIS A 20 2.42 -11.35 25.02
CA HIS A 20 1.60 -10.66 24.01
C HIS A 20 0.38 -11.48 23.62
N SER A 21 -0.79 -10.86 23.66
CA SER A 21 -2.04 -11.43 23.15
C SER A 21 -2.24 -11.08 21.67
N LEU A 22 -2.76 -12.04 20.92
CA LEU A 22 -3.14 -11.85 19.52
C LEU A 22 -4.66 -11.71 19.39
N SER A 23 -5.11 -10.81 18.55
CA SER A 23 -6.52 -10.80 18.10
C SER A 23 -6.84 -12.09 17.33
N THR A 24 -8.12 -12.46 17.25
CA THR A 24 -8.55 -13.67 16.53
C THR A 24 -8.02 -13.76 15.09
N PRO A 25 -8.07 -12.68 14.26
CA PRO A 25 -7.49 -12.71 12.92
C PRO A 25 -5.98 -12.92 12.93
N GLN A 26 -5.25 -12.27 13.83
CA GLN A 26 -3.81 -12.43 13.98
C GLN A 26 -3.43 -13.85 14.39
N ALA A 27 -4.12 -14.43 15.37
CA ALA A 27 -3.89 -15.80 15.82
C ALA A 27 -4.16 -16.83 14.72
N ARG A 28 -5.18 -16.59 13.87
CA ARG A 28 -5.47 -17.43 12.70
C ARG A 28 -4.35 -17.36 11.66
N ALA A 29 -3.88 -16.16 11.31
CA ALA A 29 -2.77 -15.97 10.39
C ALA A 29 -1.48 -16.58 10.92
N TRP A 30 -1.17 -16.34 12.20
CA TRP A 30 -0.01 -16.90 12.89
C TRP A 30 0.06 -18.42 12.80
N ARG A 31 -1.01 -19.11 13.24
CA ARG A 31 -1.09 -20.57 13.19
C ARG A 31 -0.93 -21.10 11.77
N ALA A 32 -1.59 -20.48 10.80
CA ALA A 32 -1.49 -20.87 9.39
C ALA A 32 -0.05 -20.74 8.87
N ILE A 33 0.63 -19.63 9.14
CA ILE A 33 2.00 -19.38 8.68
C ILE A 33 2.98 -20.33 9.39
N ALA A 34 2.87 -20.51 10.70
CA ALA A 34 3.74 -21.40 11.47
C ALA A 34 3.62 -22.86 10.99
N ALA A 35 2.42 -23.31 10.59
CA ALA A 35 2.19 -24.64 10.07
C ALA A 35 2.52 -24.80 8.57
N CYS A 36 2.84 -23.70 7.87
CA CYS A 36 3.03 -23.73 6.41
C CYS A 36 4.20 -24.65 6.00
N ARG A 37 3.93 -25.58 5.09
CA ARG A 37 4.89 -26.57 4.57
C ARG A 37 5.53 -27.40 5.69
N THR A 38 4.73 -27.80 6.67
CA THR A 38 5.12 -28.74 7.73
C THR A 38 4.20 -29.95 7.73
N PRO A 39 4.58 -31.05 8.44
CA PRO A 39 3.72 -32.22 8.59
C PRO A 39 2.32 -31.91 9.15
N ALA A 40 2.17 -30.83 9.94
CA ALA A 40 0.89 -30.41 10.52
C ALA A 40 -0.22 -30.15 9.50
N LEU A 41 0.13 -29.82 8.25
CA LEU A 41 -0.83 -29.63 7.15
C LEU A 41 -0.96 -30.86 6.25
N GLY A 42 -0.31 -31.96 6.59
CA GLY A 42 -0.20 -33.14 5.76
C GLY A 42 0.70 -32.92 4.54
N GLY A 43 0.82 -33.91 3.69
CA GLY A 43 1.71 -33.87 2.54
C GLY A 43 1.54 -35.08 1.63
N GLN A 44 2.47 -35.17 0.69
CA GLN A 44 2.62 -36.29 -0.23
C GLN A 44 4.04 -36.81 -0.15
N LEU A 45 4.18 -38.15 -0.26
CA LEU A 45 5.46 -38.80 -0.45
C LEU A 45 5.60 -39.09 -1.95
N GLN A 46 6.62 -38.50 -2.57
CA GLN A 46 6.98 -38.81 -3.96
C GLN A 46 8.20 -39.71 -3.95
N ARG A 47 8.17 -40.78 -4.75
CA ARG A 47 9.28 -41.68 -4.94
C ARG A 47 9.69 -41.65 -6.42
N CYS A 48 10.96 -41.54 -6.68
CA CYS A 48 11.49 -41.60 -8.04
C CYS A 48 11.51 -43.06 -8.51
N ASP A 49 10.83 -43.37 -9.61
CA ASP A 49 10.77 -44.73 -10.17
C ASP A 49 12.13 -45.21 -10.69
N ARG A 50 13.04 -44.28 -11.03
CA ARG A 50 14.37 -44.62 -11.56
C ARG A 50 15.41 -44.92 -10.46
N CYS A 51 15.45 -44.17 -9.38
CA CYS A 51 16.48 -44.29 -8.36
C CYS A 51 15.95 -44.59 -6.96
N GLY A 52 14.62 -44.69 -6.76
CA GLY A 52 13.99 -44.97 -5.49
C GLY A 52 14.06 -43.83 -4.47
N GLN A 53 14.65 -42.68 -4.80
CA GLN A 53 14.75 -41.55 -3.91
C GLN A 53 13.36 -41.04 -3.52
N GLU A 54 13.15 -40.83 -2.22
CA GLU A 54 11.90 -40.31 -1.67
C GLU A 54 12.01 -38.86 -1.32
N GLN A 55 10.97 -38.07 -1.66
CA GLN A 55 10.84 -36.66 -1.28
C GLN A 55 9.47 -36.43 -0.63
N ARG A 56 9.49 -35.79 0.55
CA ARG A 56 8.28 -35.35 1.25
C ARG A 56 7.90 -33.95 0.87
N LEU A 57 6.71 -33.75 0.32
CA LEU A 57 6.16 -32.45 -0.06
C LEU A 57 4.99 -32.11 0.86
N PHE A 58 5.18 -31.16 1.77
CA PHE A 58 4.13 -30.74 2.68
C PHE A 58 3.24 -29.65 2.05
N ARG A 59 1.95 -29.69 2.40
CA ARG A 59 0.97 -28.72 1.91
C ARG A 59 1.27 -27.30 2.38
N SER A 60 0.92 -26.32 1.56
CA SER A 60 1.02 -24.89 1.87
C SER A 60 -0.23 -24.41 2.62
N CYS A 61 -0.09 -23.40 3.47
CA CYS A 61 -1.21 -22.85 4.25
C CYS A 61 -2.18 -21.99 3.43
N ARG A 62 -1.81 -21.55 2.24
CA ARG A 62 -2.58 -20.65 1.35
C ARG A 62 -3.06 -19.36 2.00
N ASN A 63 -2.48 -18.99 3.14
CA ASN A 63 -2.85 -17.76 3.83
C ASN A 63 -2.31 -16.54 3.09
N ARG A 64 -3.13 -15.51 2.93
CA ARG A 64 -2.76 -14.27 2.22
C ARG A 64 -1.61 -13.49 2.90
N HIS A 65 -1.33 -13.75 4.16
CA HIS A 65 -0.22 -13.13 4.90
C HIS A 65 1.05 -13.97 4.91
N CYS A 66 1.02 -15.17 4.32
CA CYS A 66 2.19 -16.05 4.27
C CYS A 66 3.13 -15.66 3.12
N PRO A 67 4.37 -15.20 3.37
CA PRO A 67 5.29 -14.80 2.31
C PRO A 67 5.61 -15.94 1.34
N GLN A 68 5.70 -17.17 1.84
CA GLN A 68 5.96 -18.35 1.00
C GLN A 68 4.80 -18.67 0.05
N CYS A 69 3.53 -18.53 0.54
CA CYS A 69 2.36 -18.81 -0.29
C CYS A 69 2.10 -17.69 -1.31
N GLN A 70 2.47 -16.45 -0.97
CA GLN A 70 2.25 -15.29 -1.83
C GLN A 70 3.41 -15.03 -2.82
N HIS A 71 4.48 -15.81 -2.78
CA HIS A 71 5.66 -15.58 -3.61
C HIS A 71 5.31 -15.55 -5.11
N GLN A 72 4.65 -16.60 -5.61
CA GLN A 72 4.29 -16.70 -7.03
C GLN A 72 3.36 -15.56 -7.49
N ALA A 73 2.32 -15.27 -6.69
CA ALA A 73 1.38 -14.18 -7.01
C ALA A 73 2.08 -12.81 -7.04
N ARG A 74 2.98 -12.58 -6.09
CA ARG A 74 3.79 -11.36 -6.04
C ARG A 74 4.73 -11.26 -7.24
N ASP A 75 5.39 -12.36 -7.60
CA ASP A 75 6.32 -12.35 -8.75
C ASP A 75 5.58 -12.19 -10.07
N ALA A 76 4.43 -12.85 -10.25
CA ALA A 76 3.58 -12.65 -11.43
C ALA A 76 3.10 -11.18 -11.54
N TRP A 77 2.67 -10.58 -10.43
CA TRP A 77 2.31 -9.17 -10.40
C TRP A 77 3.49 -8.26 -10.77
N ARG A 78 4.68 -8.54 -10.20
CA ARG A 78 5.90 -7.80 -10.49
C ARG A 78 6.29 -7.87 -11.97
N GLN A 79 6.25 -9.07 -12.55
CA GLN A 79 6.56 -9.26 -13.96
C GLN A 79 5.57 -8.52 -14.87
N ALA A 80 4.27 -8.59 -14.55
CA ALA A 80 3.27 -7.83 -15.29
C ALA A 80 3.54 -6.32 -15.24
N ARG A 81 3.90 -5.78 -14.06
CA ARG A 81 4.25 -4.34 -13.94
C ARG A 81 5.53 -3.98 -14.67
N LEU A 82 6.56 -4.84 -14.66
CA LEU A 82 7.79 -4.62 -15.41
C LEU A 82 7.53 -4.56 -16.92
N ALA A 83 6.65 -5.44 -17.44
CA ALA A 83 6.28 -5.45 -18.85
C ALA A 83 5.51 -4.19 -19.31
N GLU A 84 4.89 -3.48 -18.39
CA GLU A 84 4.15 -2.23 -18.65
C GLU A 84 5.00 -0.97 -18.50
N LEU A 85 6.26 -1.09 -18.05
CA LEU A 85 7.13 0.07 -17.90
C LEU A 85 7.49 0.67 -19.27
N LEU A 86 7.30 1.97 -19.36
CA LEU A 86 7.71 2.76 -20.50
C LEU A 86 9.22 3.06 -20.42
N PRO A 87 9.93 3.22 -21.53
CA PRO A 87 11.36 3.59 -21.56
C PRO A 87 11.55 5.09 -21.25
N VAL A 88 11.08 5.53 -20.11
CA VAL A 88 11.12 6.92 -19.64
C VAL A 88 11.49 6.97 -18.15
N PRO A 89 12.00 8.09 -17.64
CA PRO A 89 12.22 8.26 -16.20
C PRO A 89 10.91 8.14 -15.40
N TYR A 90 11.01 7.71 -14.15
CA TYR A 90 9.89 7.57 -13.24
C TYR A 90 10.10 8.36 -11.95
N CYS A 91 9.06 9.04 -11.49
CA CYS A 91 9.01 9.69 -10.18
C CYS A 91 8.39 8.75 -9.15
N HIS A 92 9.07 8.60 -8.01
CA HIS A 92 8.52 7.94 -6.85
C HIS A 92 7.92 8.98 -5.89
N LEU A 93 6.60 8.91 -5.68
CA LEU A 93 5.88 9.76 -4.76
C LEU A 93 5.30 8.94 -3.62
N VAL A 94 5.12 9.56 -2.46
CA VAL A 94 4.50 8.93 -1.29
C VAL A 94 3.44 9.88 -0.72
N PHE A 95 2.22 9.39 -0.56
CA PHE A 95 1.10 10.10 0.06
C PHE A 95 0.81 9.48 1.42
N THR A 96 1.04 10.21 2.49
CA THR A 96 0.92 9.69 3.86
C THR A 96 -0.40 10.11 4.50
N LEU A 97 -1.05 9.17 5.18
CA LEU A 97 -2.19 9.44 6.04
C LEU A 97 -1.70 9.92 7.42
N PRO A 98 -2.15 11.08 7.94
CA PRO A 98 -1.76 11.51 9.28
C PRO A 98 -2.11 10.50 10.36
N HIS A 99 -1.21 10.30 11.33
CA HIS A 99 -1.41 9.36 12.44
C HIS A 99 -2.67 9.63 13.26
N ALA A 100 -3.13 10.89 13.31
CA ALA A 100 -4.40 11.25 13.93
C ALA A 100 -5.62 10.52 13.33
N LEU A 101 -5.49 9.97 12.12
CA LEU A 101 -6.53 9.17 11.45
C LEU A 101 -6.36 7.66 11.64
N ASN A 102 -5.34 7.20 12.38
CA ASN A 102 -5.12 5.78 12.62
C ASN A 102 -6.29 5.10 13.33
N GLY A 103 -6.96 5.78 14.28
CA GLY A 103 -8.15 5.27 14.93
C GLY A 103 -9.31 5.05 13.95
N LEU A 104 -9.54 6.02 13.05
CA LEU A 104 -10.53 5.87 11.98
C LEU A 104 -10.18 4.68 11.08
N ALA A 105 -8.90 4.55 10.72
CA ALA A 105 -8.44 3.45 9.90
C ALA A 105 -8.54 2.08 10.58
N GLN A 106 -8.49 2.00 11.91
CA GLN A 106 -8.73 0.75 12.64
C GLN A 106 -10.19 0.29 12.56
N LEU A 107 -11.12 1.23 12.65
CA LEU A 107 -12.55 0.94 12.64
C LEU A 107 -13.11 0.78 11.23
N HIS A 108 -12.56 1.51 10.25
CA HIS A 108 -13.10 1.60 8.89
C HIS A 108 -12.01 1.39 7.83
N GLU A 109 -11.24 0.32 7.97
CA GLU A 109 -10.07 0.00 7.13
C GLU A 109 -10.37 0.10 5.62
N ARG A 110 -11.44 -0.59 5.19
CA ARG A 110 -11.83 -0.64 3.77
C ARG A 110 -12.13 0.74 3.21
N TRP A 111 -12.86 1.56 3.94
CA TRP A 111 -13.20 2.91 3.53
C TRP A 111 -11.95 3.79 3.44
N VAL A 112 -11.13 3.79 4.48
CA VAL A 112 -9.91 4.61 4.56
C VAL A 112 -8.94 4.26 3.43
N TYR A 113 -8.67 2.97 3.22
CA TYR A 113 -7.72 2.54 2.20
C TYR A 113 -8.21 2.86 0.79
N ARG A 114 -9.49 2.61 0.50
CA ARG A 114 -10.10 2.99 -0.79
C ARG A 114 -10.02 4.49 -1.02
N THR A 115 -10.44 5.29 -0.05
CA THR A 115 -10.44 6.75 -0.16
C THR A 115 -9.02 7.31 -0.31
N LEU A 116 -8.04 6.77 0.43
CA LEU A 116 -6.64 7.14 0.32
C LEU A 116 -6.11 6.92 -1.10
N MET A 117 -6.35 5.74 -1.67
CA MET A 117 -5.95 5.39 -3.04
C MET A 117 -6.63 6.30 -4.07
N GLN A 118 -7.95 6.52 -3.95
CA GLN A 118 -8.72 7.37 -4.84
C GLN A 118 -8.25 8.84 -4.79
N CYS A 119 -8.00 9.38 -3.59
CA CYS A 119 -7.51 10.75 -3.44
C CYS A 119 -6.10 10.94 -4.00
N ALA A 120 -5.20 9.96 -3.81
CA ALA A 120 -3.87 9.99 -4.42
C ALA A 120 -3.96 9.94 -5.95
N ALA A 121 -4.74 9.01 -6.51
CA ALA A 121 -4.97 8.89 -7.95
C ALA A 121 -5.56 10.18 -8.54
N ALA A 122 -6.65 10.68 -7.95
CA ALA A 122 -7.31 11.90 -8.42
C ALA A 122 -6.40 13.14 -8.33
N THR A 123 -5.52 13.20 -7.32
CA THR A 123 -4.54 14.29 -7.21
C THR A 123 -3.50 14.21 -8.32
N LEU A 124 -2.95 13.04 -8.58
CA LEU A 124 -1.96 12.86 -9.66
C LEU A 124 -2.57 13.13 -11.02
N SER A 125 -3.78 12.63 -11.29
CA SER A 125 -4.49 12.86 -12.56
C SER A 125 -4.80 14.34 -12.79
N GLU A 126 -5.27 15.08 -11.77
CA GLU A 126 -5.53 16.51 -11.84
C GLU A 126 -4.26 17.32 -12.15
N PHE A 127 -3.14 16.99 -11.49
CA PHE A 127 -1.87 17.65 -11.76
C PHE A 127 -1.31 17.31 -13.14
N ALA A 128 -1.47 16.07 -13.59
CA ALA A 128 -1.06 15.66 -14.94
C ALA A 128 -1.86 16.38 -16.01
N ALA A 129 -3.18 16.45 -15.88
CA ALA A 129 -4.06 17.13 -16.83
C ALA A 129 -3.83 18.65 -16.85
N ASN A 130 -3.30 19.25 -15.80
CA ASN A 130 -3.10 20.70 -15.73
C ASN A 130 -2.01 21.17 -16.71
N PRO A 131 -2.34 22.08 -17.67
CA PRO A 131 -1.40 22.57 -18.70
C PRO A 131 -0.18 23.29 -18.11
N ARG A 132 -0.26 23.78 -16.87
CA ARG A 132 0.86 24.43 -16.17
C ARG A 132 1.99 23.44 -15.85
N TRP A 133 1.67 22.15 -15.68
CA TRP A 133 2.64 21.12 -15.26
C TRP A 133 2.96 20.17 -16.39
N LEU A 134 1.99 19.38 -16.81
CA LEU A 134 2.15 18.37 -17.84
C LEU A 134 1.18 18.63 -19.02
N GLY A 135 -0.12 18.83 -18.75
CA GLY A 135 -1.14 19.04 -19.77
C GLY A 135 -1.43 17.75 -20.56
N ALA A 136 -1.37 16.60 -19.89
CA ALA A 136 -1.48 15.30 -20.50
C ALA A 136 -2.09 14.28 -19.53
N THR A 137 -2.50 13.13 -20.02
CA THR A 137 -2.88 11.97 -19.21
C THR A 137 -1.63 11.26 -18.73
N GLY A 138 -1.39 11.25 -17.40
CA GLY A 138 -0.26 10.58 -16.79
C GLY A 138 -0.50 9.11 -16.50
N ALA A 139 0.56 8.29 -16.58
CA ALA A 139 0.52 6.89 -16.21
C ALA A 139 1.20 6.66 -14.85
N PHE A 140 0.52 5.95 -13.92
CA PHE A 140 1.07 5.66 -12.61
C PHE A 140 0.54 4.35 -12.03
N THR A 141 1.37 3.72 -11.19
CA THR A 141 0.99 2.56 -10.36
C THR A 141 0.96 2.98 -8.90
N LEU A 142 -0.09 2.61 -8.18
CA LEU A 142 -0.25 2.89 -6.76
C LEU A 142 -0.15 1.62 -5.93
N VAL A 143 0.61 1.66 -4.84
CA VAL A 143 0.77 0.54 -3.90
C VAL A 143 0.53 1.05 -2.48
N LEU A 144 -0.44 0.43 -1.79
CA LEU A 144 -0.75 0.74 -0.40
C LEU A 144 0.24 0.04 0.53
N HIS A 145 0.84 0.80 1.44
CA HIS A 145 1.58 0.30 2.59
C HIS A 145 0.92 0.73 3.89
N THR A 146 0.95 -0.14 4.91
CA THR A 146 0.31 0.13 6.20
C THR A 146 1.26 0.10 7.38
N TRP A 147 2.57 -0.02 7.12
CA TRP A 147 3.63 -0.11 8.13
C TRP A 147 4.91 0.64 7.72
N THR A 148 5.71 1.02 8.70
CA THR A 148 7.07 1.52 8.54
C THR A 148 8.08 0.37 8.44
N GLN A 149 9.36 0.67 8.20
CA GLN A 149 10.43 -0.34 8.20
C GLN A 149 10.58 -1.07 9.54
N ASP A 150 10.26 -0.41 10.64
CA ASP A 150 10.21 -0.98 12.00
C ASP A 150 8.83 -1.56 12.36
N LEU A 151 7.99 -1.85 11.36
CA LEU A 151 6.67 -2.50 11.44
C LEU A 151 5.63 -1.74 12.27
N ARG A 152 5.85 -0.47 12.60
CA ARG A 152 4.82 0.37 13.22
C ARG A 152 3.73 0.74 12.21
N ARG A 153 2.50 0.94 12.70
CA ARG A 153 1.38 1.34 11.84
C ARG A 153 1.62 2.71 11.23
N HIS A 154 1.76 2.74 9.92
CA HIS A 154 1.97 3.95 9.13
C HIS A 154 1.34 3.75 7.76
N ILE A 155 0.20 4.39 7.54
CA ILE A 155 -0.60 4.18 6.34
C ILE A 155 -0.17 5.19 5.28
N HIS A 156 0.27 4.69 4.14
CA HIS A 156 0.72 5.54 3.03
C HIS A 156 0.59 4.81 1.70
N VAL A 157 0.52 5.60 0.63
CA VAL A 157 0.47 5.10 -0.75
C VAL A 157 1.75 5.49 -1.45
N HIS A 158 2.46 4.51 -1.97
CA HIS A 158 3.52 4.71 -2.95
C HIS A 158 2.91 4.88 -4.33
N ALA A 159 3.37 5.88 -5.07
CA ALA A 159 3.05 6.08 -6.48
C ALA A 159 4.34 6.03 -7.29
N LEU A 160 4.38 5.16 -8.27
CA LEU A 160 5.40 5.18 -9.32
C LEU A 160 4.75 5.79 -10.56
N MET A 161 5.18 6.98 -10.95
CA MET A 161 4.57 7.74 -12.04
C MET A 161 5.60 8.02 -13.13
N ALA A 162 5.25 7.75 -14.38
CA ALA A 162 6.06 8.13 -15.54
C ALA A 162 6.26 9.65 -15.56
N CYS A 163 7.50 10.10 -15.85
CA CYS A 163 7.81 11.52 -15.98
C CYS A 163 7.41 12.04 -17.35
N GLY A 164 6.09 12.03 -17.59
CA GLY A 164 5.45 12.46 -18.82
C GLY A 164 4.05 11.87 -18.91
N GLY A 165 3.40 12.07 -20.05
CA GLY A 165 2.07 11.55 -20.33
C GLY A 165 1.69 11.73 -21.80
N LEU A 166 0.52 11.26 -22.18
CA LEU A 166 0.00 11.40 -23.53
C LEU A 166 -1.05 12.55 -23.57
N ASP A 167 -0.91 13.45 -24.52
CA ASP A 167 -1.94 14.45 -24.83
C ASP A 167 -3.17 13.80 -25.50
N GLU A 168 -4.18 14.60 -25.84
CA GLU A 168 -5.40 14.13 -26.52
C GLU A 168 -5.11 13.60 -27.94
N GLY A 169 -4.01 14.02 -28.55
CA GLY A 169 -3.54 13.54 -29.86
C GLY A 169 -2.67 12.26 -29.78
N GLY A 170 -2.42 11.76 -28.57
CA GLY A 170 -1.56 10.59 -28.35
C GLY A 170 -0.05 10.89 -28.42
N HIS A 171 0.36 12.17 -28.41
CA HIS A 171 1.78 12.54 -28.41
C HIS A 171 2.32 12.60 -26.98
N TRP A 172 3.60 12.21 -26.84
CA TRP A 172 4.27 12.25 -25.55
C TRP A 172 4.60 13.67 -25.11
N CYS A 173 4.09 14.05 -23.94
CA CYS A 173 4.38 15.31 -23.25
C CYS A 173 5.38 15.09 -22.12
N ALA A 174 6.52 15.76 -22.19
CA ALA A 174 7.52 15.80 -21.11
C ALA A 174 7.15 16.87 -20.04
N PRO A 175 7.70 16.78 -18.81
CA PRO A 175 7.50 17.80 -17.78
C PRO A 175 7.96 19.18 -18.24
N LYS A 176 7.10 20.21 -18.09
CA LYS A 176 7.36 21.56 -18.64
C LYS A 176 8.40 22.39 -17.88
N ARG A 177 8.63 22.09 -16.60
CA ARG A 177 9.51 22.92 -15.75
C ARG A 177 10.92 22.39 -15.63
N SER A 178 11.10 21.10 -15.47
CA SER A 178 12.41 20.46 -15.35
C SER A 178 12.27 18.95 -15.52
N PRO A 179 13.23 18.27 -16.17
CA PRO A 179 13.24 16.81 -16.21
C PRO A 179 13.31 16.16 -14.82
N SER A 180 13.86 16.88 -13.83
CA SER A 180 14.01 16.40 -12.45
C SER A 180 12.84 16.76 -11.52
N PHE A 181 11.78 17.39 -12.04
CA PHE A 181 10.68 17.89 -11.20
C PHE A 181 9.33 17.74 -11.92
N LEU A 182 8.50 16.81 -11.45
CA LEU A 182 7.19 16.60 -12.06
C LEU A 182 6.14 17.56 -11.50
N PHE A 183 5.95 17.61 -10.17
CA PHE A 183 4.92 18.42 -9.52
C PHE A 183 5.40 19.03 -8.20
N PRO A 184 4.90 20.23 -7.80
CA PRO A 184 5.25 20.85 -6.53
C PRO A 184 4.62 20.10 -5.35
N VAL A 185 5.43 19.51 -4.50
CA VAL A 185 5.02 18.66 -3.37
C VAL A 185 4.03 19.35 -2.42
N HIS A 186 4.24 20.64 -2.13
CA HIS A 186 3.33 21.41 -1.28
C HIS A 186 1.93 21.57 -1.89
N ALA A 187 1.85 21.74 -3.22
CA ALA A 187 0.57 21.85 -3.91
C ALA A 187 -0.14 20.47 -3.94
N LEU A 188 0.61 19.39 -4.25
CA LEU A 188 0.08 18.02 -4.14
C LEU A 188 -0.49 17.76 -2.74
N SER A 189 0.26 18.09 -1.69
CA SER A 189 -0.16 17.91 -0.30
C SER A 189 -1.48 18.64 0.02
N LYS A 190 -1.61 19.88 -0.42
CA LYS A 190 -2.84 20.67 -0.19
C LYS A 190 -4.05 20.07 -0.89
N VAL A 191 -3.91 19.70 -2.17
CA VAL A 191 -5.02 19.12 -2.96
C VAL A 191 -5.41 17.75 -2.43
N TYR A 192 -4.43 16.88 -2.19
CA TYR A 192 -4.65 15.56 -1.60
C TYR A 192 -5.38 15.63 -0.25
N ARG A 193 -4.92 16.49 0.66
CA ARG A 193 -5.56 16.74 1.95
C ARG A 193 -7.02 17.21 1.76
N GLY A 194 -7.23 18.17 0.87
CA GLY A 194 -8.56 18.71 0.57
C GLY A 194 -9.52 17.62 0.11
N LYS A 195 -9.10 16.80 -0.86
CA LYS A 195 -9.90 15.69 -1.39
C LYS A 195 -10.24 14.66 -0.30
N PHE A 196 -9.28 14.24 0.52
CA PHE A 196 -9.53 13.27 1.57
C PHE A 196 -10.48 13.80 2.65
N LEU A 197 -10.29 15.04 3.10
CA LEU A 197 -11.14 15.66 4.12
C LEU A 197 -12.56 15.95 3.59
N ASP A 198 -12.70 16.23 2.32
CA ASP A 198 -14.00 16.37 1.69
C ASP A 198 -14.74 15.02 1.62
N ALA A 199 -14.07 13.96 1.14
CA ALA A 199 -14.60 12.61 1.16
C ALA A 199 -15.00 12.16 2.59
N LEU A 200 -14.18 12.48 3.60
CA LEU A 200 -14.48 12.19 5.00
C LEU A 200 -15.76 12.92 5.47
N ARG A 201 -15.93 14.19 5.10
CA ARG A 201 -17.15 14.95 5.42
C ARG A 201 -18.38 14.36 4.76
N GLN A 202 -18.27 14.04 3.48
CA GLN A 202 -19.38 13.46 2.69
C GLN A 202 -19.80 12.10 3.27
N ALA A 203 -18.87 11.18 3.52
CA ALA A 203 -19.14 9.87 4.10
C ALA A 203 -19.76 9.96 5.51
N THR A 204 -19.30 10.91 6.32
CA THR A 204 -19.90 11.17 7.65
C THR A 204 -21.32 11.69 7.54
N LYS A 205 -21.57 12.59 6.57
CA LYS A 205 -22.92 13.15 6.31
C LYS A 205 -23.88 12.07 5.78
N ALA A 206 -23.39 11.19 4.92
CA ALA A 206 -24.16 10.07 4.35
C ALA A 206 -24.38 8.91 5.35
N GLY A 207 -23.75 8.93 6.54
CA GLY A 207 -23.88 7.85 7.52
C GLY A 207 -23.06 6.58 7.17
N GLU A 208 -22.20 6.64 6.16
CA GLU A 208 -21.30 5.53 5.81
C GLU A 208 -20.26 5.25 6.89
N LEU A 209 -19.87 6.30 7.61
CA LEU A 209 -19.01 6.21 8.78
C LEU A 209 -19.84 6.45 10.03
N PRO A 210 -20.09 5.43 10.86
CA PRO A 210 -20.84 5.58 12.09
C PRO A 210 -20.28 6.70 12.94
N ARG A 211 -21.15 7.52 13.47
CA ARG A 211 -20.76 8.57 14.40
C ARG A 211 -20.41 7.90 15.72
N ASP A 212 -19.22 8.18 16.25
CA ASP A 212 -18.91 7.85 17.63
C ASP A 212 -19.90 8.61 18.54
N PRO A 213 -20.80 7.92 19.28
CA PRO A 213 -21.78 8.57 20.14
C PRO A 213 -21.13 9.46 21.21
N ALA A 214 -19.91 9.13 21.64
CA ALA A 214 -19.16 9.89 22.63
C ALA A 214 -18.48 11.14 22.04
N CYS A 215 -18.41 11.27 20.70
CA CYS A 215 -17.77 12.40 20.04
C CYS A 215 -18.76 13.49 19.69
N THR A 216 -18.73 14.60 20.43
CA THR A 216 -19.57 15.78 20.16
C THR A 216 -19.31 16.39 18.81
N GLU A 217 -20.29 17.10 18.24
CA GLU A 217 -20.14 17.82 16.97
C GLU A 217 -19.00 18.88 17.04
N ALA A 218 -18.86 19.53 18.20
CA ALA A 218 -17.78 20.49 18.44
C ALA A 218 -16.39 19.82 18.38
N ALA A 219 -16.23 18.67 19.02
CA ALA A 219 -14.98 17.90 18.99
C ALA A 219 -14.62 17.44 17.57
N ARG A 220 -15.62 17.00 16.79
CA ARG A 220 -15.43 16.64 15.37
C ARG A 220 -14.98 17.83 14.52
N ARG A 221 -15.64 18.97 14.66
CA ARG A 221 -15.24 20.21 13.96
C ARG A 221 -13.84 20.65 14.34
N GLN A 222 -13.48 20.54 15.60
CA GLN A 222 -12.14 20.87 16.08
C GLN A 222 -11.09 19.93 15.49
N ARG A 223 -11.36 18.63 15.46
CA ARG A 223 -10.47 17.63 14.85
C ARG A 223 -10.27 17.87 13.34
N LEU A 224 -11.34 18.18 12.60
CA LEU A 224 -11.26 18.55 11.20
C LEU A 224 -10.45 19.83 10.99
N LYS A 225 -10.62 20.85 11.84
CA LYS A 225 -9.79 22.08 11.80
C LYS A 225 -8.31 21.78 12.04
N GLN A 226 -7.99 20.89 12.98
CA GLN A 226 -6.61 20.46 13.23
C GLN A 226 -6.02 19.74 12.00
N LEU A 227 -6.75 18.81 11.40
CA LEU A 227 -6.32 18.10 10.19
C LEU A 227 -6.12 19.02 8.99
N LEU A 228 -6.90 20.13 8.91
CA LEU A 228 -6.73 21.16 7.88
C LEU A 228 -5.52 22.08 8.13
N ARG A 229 -5.17 22.34 9.40
CA ARG A 229 -4.04 23.22 9.75
C ARG A 229 -2.70 22.55 9.58
N HIS A 230 -2.59 21.27 9.87
CA HIS A 230 -1.35 20.52 9.71
C HIS A 230 -1.12 20.15 8.23
N GLY A 231 0.11 20.32 7.76
CA GLY A 231 0.53 19.82 6.45
C GLY A 231 0.48 18.28 6.43
N TRP A 232 -0.11 17.71 5.39
CA TRP A 232 -0.02 16.28 5.16
C TRP A 232 1.25 15.98 4.39
N VAL A 233 1.92 14.91 4.76
CA VAL A 233 3.21 14.58 4.14
C VAL A 233 2.95 13.97 2.77
N VAL A 234 3.42 14.68 1.75
CA VAL A 234 3.66 14.13 0.42
C VAL A 234 5.16 14.25 0.16
N TYR A 235 5.77 13.16 -0.22
CA TYR A 235 7.19 13.10 -0.58
C TYR A 235 7.30 12.79 -2.08
N ALA A 236 8.23 13.42 -2.75
CA ALA A 236 8.61 13.09 -4.12
C ALA A 236 10.13 12.99 -4.20
N LYS A 237 10.61 11.87 -4.74
CA LYS A 237 12.03 11.67 -5.04
C LYS A 237 12.33 12.21 -6.45
N THR A 238 13.56 12.66 -6.67
CA THR A 238 14.07 12.93 -8.02
C THR A 238 13.81 11.73 -8.93
N PRO A 239 13.47 11.95 -10.21
CA PRO A 239 13.21 10.86 -11.13
C PRO A 239 14.33 9.82 -11.14
N LEU A 240 13.93 8.57 -11.13
CA LEU A 240 14.82 7.44 -11.36
C LEU A 240 15.00 7.30 -12.88
N ALA A 241 16.20 6.90 -13.33
CA ALA A 241 16.38 6.46 -14.69
C ALA A 241 15.37 5.36 -15.03
N GLY A 242 15.04 5.19 -16.31
CA GLY A 242 14.10 4.19 -16.77
C GLY A 242 14.51 2.75 -16.41
N PRO A 243 13.85 1.76 -17.00
CA PRO A 243 14.08 0.34 -16.69
C PRO A 243 15.40 -0.15 -17.29
N GLU A 244 16.53 0.20 -16.68
CA GLU A 244 17.84 -0.44 -16.88
C GLU A 244 18.17 -1.33 -15.68
#